data_17d4735d63b5371bfcfe4e4135f06d94
#
_entry.id   17d4735d63b5371bfcfe4e4135f06d94
#
_cell.length_a   1.000
_cell.length_b   1.000
_cell.length_c   1.000
_cell.angle_alpha   90.00
_cell.angle_beta   90.00
_cell.angle_gamma   90.00
#
_symmetry.space_group_name_H-M   'P 1'
#
loop_
_entity.id
_entity.type
_entity.pdbx_description
1 polymer ?
#
loop_
_entity_poly.entity_id
_entity_poly.type
_entity_poly.pdbx_seq_one_letter_code
_entity_poly.pdbx_strand_id
1 'polypeptide(L)'
;MSAAGPPDRDVPGNGGRTPAGCLHGADGGAGPAAAPEAWLATGLRFDVLDLPAAAGLAALARLPGGRGPVALSGCRNRVRVLVAAGSAEELPGLLDWLEWSGVDLDLAAWGADGRMPAPAPPGWNGSAAPGTTVWLRAPVPGHEVEPTLPGMTALPGRPSPGAYGSEGPGLVRLVAVAAAECHRHRLLAASARRREATQRLASS
;
A
#
# COMPACT_ATOMS: atom_id res chain seq x y z
N MET A 1 -45.04 -5.46 33.86
CA MET A 1 -43.65 -5.50 34.33
C MET A 1 -42.80 -5.47 33.07
N SER A 2 -42.30 -4.27 32.71
CA SER A 2 -41.59 -3.98 31.47
C SER A 2 -40.09 -4.09 31.74
N ALA A 3 -39.40 -4.96 31.04
CA ALA A 3 -37.95 -5.12 31.15
C ALA A 3 -37.28 -4.19 30.14
N ALA A 4 -36.52 -3.22 30.64
CA ALA A 4 -35.70 -2.31 29.82
C ALA A 4 -34.47 -3.06 29.29
N GLY A 5 -34.23 -2.94 28.00
CA GLY A 5 -33.01 -3.42 27.35
C GLY A 5 -31.78 -2.54 27.68
N PRO A 6 -30.57 -3.09 27.57
CA PRO A 6 -29.36 -2.34 27.89
C PRO A 6 -29.04 -1.30 26.83
N PRO A 7 -28.33 -0.20 27.20
CA PRO A 7 -28.00 0.89 26.28
C PRO A 7 -26.95 0.47 25.24
N ASP A 8 -27.21 0.90 24.04
CA ASP A 8 -26.34 0.85 22.87
C ASP A 8 -24.99 1.50 23.19
N ARG A 9 -23.91 0.76 23.09
CA ARG A 9 -22.57 1.30 23.19
C ARG A 9 -22.17 1.83 21.84
N ASP A 10 -22.16 3.15 21.70
CA ASP A 10 -21.52 3.85 20.60
C ASP A 10 -20.06 3.38 20.47
N VAL A 11 -19.81 2.54 19.48
CA VAL A 11 -18.47 2.25 18.98
C VAL A 11 -18.08 3.42 18.09
N PRO A 12 -17.01 4.19 18.40
CA PRO A 12 -16.55 5.22 17.49
C PRO A 12 -16.11 4.54 16.20
N GLY A 13 -16.88 4.73 15.14
CA GLY A 13 -16.56 4.30 13.80
C GLY A 13 -15.20 4.86 13.42
N ASN A 14 -14.24 3.96 13.19
CA ASN A 14 -12.98 4.26 12.59
C ASN A 14 -13.27 4.79 11.17
N GLY A 15 -13.37 6.11 11.07
CA GLY A 15 -13.64 6.81 9.83
C GLY A 15 -12.52 6.51 8.83
N GLY A 16 -12.72 5.49 8.03
CA GLY A 16 -11.91 5.22 6.86
C GLY A 16 -11.89 6.49 6.00
N ARG A 17 -10.84 7.29 6.14
CA ARG A 17 -10.61 8.42 5.25
C ARG A 17 -10.45 7.85 3.85
N THR A 18 -11.53 7.83 3.11
CA THR A 18 -11.46 7.70 1.65
C THR A 18 -10.58 8.85 1.18
N PRO A 19 -9.37 8.59 0.68
CA PRO A 19 -8.51 9.67 0.24
C PRO A 19 -9.21 10.34 -0.94
N ALA A 20 -9.45 11.66 -0.83
CA ALA A 20 -10.01 12.46 -1.90
C ALA A 20 -9.34 12.10 -3.23
N GLY A 21 -10.13 11.63 -4.18
CA GLY A 21 -9.65 11.22 -5.50
C GLY A 21 -8.81 12.33 -6.12
N CYS A 22 -7.88 11.97 -6.99
CA CYS A 22 -7.30 12.92 -7.91
C CYS A 22 -8.47 13.50 -8.71
N LEU A 23 -8.94 14.68 -8.33
CA LEU A 23 -10.01 15.38 -9.05
C LEU A 23 -9.44 15.69 -10.43
N HIS A 24 -9.91 14.98 -11.44
CA HIS A 24 -9.73 15.39 -12.82
C HIS A 24 -10.56 16.67 -12.98
N GLY A 25 -9.90 17.78 -13.28
CA GLY A 25 -10.55 18.99 -13.69
C GLY A 25 -11.47 18.68 -14.86
N ALA A 26 -12.74 18.99 -14.71
CA ALA A 26 -13.75 18.91 -15.77
C ALA A 26 -13.51 20.06 -16.74
N ASP A 27 -12.56 19.89 -17.67
CA ASP A 27 -12.48 20.71 -18.86
C ASP A 27 -12.83 19.85 -20.06
N GLY A 28 -14.00 20.17 -20.66
CA GLY A 28 -14.63 19.44 -21.75
C GLY A 28 -13.82 19.49 -23.04
N GLY A 29 -12.88 18.57 -23.19
CA GLY A 29 -12.26 18.20 -24.44
C GLY A 29 -12.46 16.72 -24.67
N ALA A 30 -13.07 16.30 -25.77
CA ALA A 30 -13.19 14.91 -26.19
C ALA A 30 -11.81 14.37 -26.53
N GLY A 31 -11.04 14.01 -25.50
CA GLY A 31 -9.83 13.22 -25.62
C GLY A 31 -10.17 11.72 -25.76
N PRO A 32 -9.22 10.85 -26.22
CA PRO A 32 -9.45 9.44 -26.35
C PRO A 32 -10.01 8.89 -25.04
N ALA A 33 -11.09 8.11 -25.13
CA ALA A 33 -11.86 7.58 -24.00
C ALA A 33 -10.92 7.09 -22.90
N ALA A 34 -10.97 7.74 -21.73
CA ALA A 34 -10.25 7.26 -20.55
C ALA A 34 -10.72 5.82 -20.29
N ALA A 35 -9.78 4.90 -20.14
CA ALA A 35 -10.12 3.54 -19.75
C ALA A 35 -10.99 3.59 -18.48
N PRO A 36 -12.07 2.79 -18.38
CA PRO A 36 -12.91 2.80 -17.20
C PRO A 36 -12.03 2.55 -15.98
N GLU A 37 -12.18 3.41 -14.96
CA GLU A 37 -11.48 3.22 -13.69
C GLU A 37 -11.98 1.95 -13.02
N ALA A 38 -11.32 0.84 -13.31
CA ALA A 38 -11.58 -0.42 -12.61
C ALA A 38 -10.98 -0.35 -11.21
N TRP A 39 -11.69 -0.93 -10.24
CA TRP A 39 -11.28 -0.98 -8.86
C TRP A 39 -11.15 -2.44 -8.41
N LEU A 40 -10.11 -2.73 -7.67
CA LEU A 40 -9.89 -4.02 -7.03
C LEU A 40 -10.30 -3.92 -5.56
N ALA A 41 -11.23 -4.76 -5.12
CA ALA A 41 -11.63 -4.86 -3.71
C ALA A 41 -10.49 -5.48 -2.90
N THR A 42 -10.15 -4.87 -1.76
CA THR A 42 -9.20 -5.41 -0.78
C THR A 42 -9.93 -6.10 0.37
N GLY A 43 -9.23 -6.88 1.19
CA GLY A 43 -9.81 -7.60 2.31
C GLY A 43 -10.43 -8.97 1.97
N LEU A 44 -10.53 -9.33 0.69
CA LEU A 44 -11.12 -10.61 0.25
C LEU A 44 -10.04 -11.63 -0.15
N ARG A 45 -9.24 -11.32 -1.14
CA ARG A 45 -8.17 -12.19 -1.67
C ARG A 45 -6.79 -11.65 -1.35
N PHE A 46 -6.67 -10.36 -1.13
CA PHE A 46 -5.43 -9.67 -0.80
C PHE A 46 -5.74 -8.38 -0.04
N ASP A 47 -4.75 -7.93 0.69
CA ASP A 47 -4.66 -6.58 1.25
C ASP A 47 -3.57 -5.79 0.54
N VAL A 48 -3.45 -4.52 0.87
CA VAL A 48 -2.47 -3.62 0.25
C VAL A 48 -1.71 -2.87 1.33
N LEU A 49 -0.38 -2.89 1.26
CA LEU A 49 0.46 -1.90 1.95
C LEU A 49 0.74 -0.73 1.01
N ASP A 50 0.38 0.47 1.43
CA ASP A 50 0.52 1.71 0.67
C ASP A 50 1.56 2.62 1.32
N LEU A 51 2.60 2.98 0.58
CA LEU A 51 3.75 3.74 1.11
C LEU A 51 4.28 4.74 0.08
N PRO A 52 5.02 5.80 0.52
CA PRO A 52 5.65 6.74 -0.41
C PRO A 52 6.51 6.00 -1.44
N ALA A 53 6.45 6.41 -2.71
CA ALA A 53 7.13 5.68 -3.79
C ALA A 53 8.63 5.53 -3.54
N ALA A 54 9.31 6.58 -3.08
CA ALA A 54 10.75 6.51 -2.79
C ALA A 54 11.06 5.49 -1.69
N ALA A 55 10.26 5.46 -0.61
CA ALA A 55 10.42 4.48 0.46
C ALA A 55 10.09 3.07 -0.01
N GLY A 56 9.01 2.91 -0.78
CA GLY A 56 8.60 1.61 -1.32
C GLY A 56 9.61 1.01 -2.28
N LEU A 57 10.14 1.79 -3.21
CA LEU A 57 11.19 1.33 -4.12
C LEU A 57 12.47 0.94 -3.37
N ALA A 58 12.87 1.73 -2.36
CA ALA A 58 14.02 1.40 -1.52
C ALA A 58 13.79 0.11 -0.71
N ALA A 59 12.58 -0.09 -0.16
CA ALA A 59 12.23 -1.31 0.55
C ALA A 59 12.27 -2.53 -0.37
N LEU A 60 11.71 -2.44 -1.57
CA LEU A 60 11.72 -3.52 -2.57
C LEU A 60 13.14 -3.90 -2.98
N ALA A 61 14.05 -2.92 -3.14
CA ALA A 61 15.45 -3.16 -3.47
C ALA A 61 16.20 -3.93 -2.37
N ARG A 62 15.77 -3.79 -1.10
CA ARG A 62 16.35 -4.50 0.06
C ARG A 62 15.73 -5.87 0.33
N LEU A 63 14.66 -6.19 -0.38
CA LEU A 63 13.91 -7.44 -0.25
C LEU A 63 14.00 -8.25 -1.55
N PRO A 64 15.17 -8.80 -1.89
CA PRO A 64 15.30 -9.65 -3.07
C PRO A 64 14.43 -10.91 -2.90
N GLY A 65 13.91 -11.42 -4.01
CA GLY A 65 13.08 -12.63 -4.01
C GLY A 65 11.58 -12.42 -3.76
N GLY A 66 11.13 -11.20 -3.45
CA GLY A 66 9.70 -10.92 -3.34
C GLY A 66 8.96 -11.18 -4.66
N ARG A 67 7.96 -12.08 -4.67
CA ARG A 67 7.21 -12.48 -5.88
C ARG A 67 5.85 -11.83 -6.00
N GLY A 68 5.30 -11.29 -4.92
CA GLY A 68 3.98 -10.66 -4.89
C GLY A 68 3.88 -9.45 -5.83
N PRO A 69 2.67 -9.18 -6.36
CA PRO A 69 2.43 -8.05 -7.24
C PRO A 69 2.68 -6.71 -6.54
N VAL A 70 3.18 -5.76 -7.31
CA VAL A 70 3.48 -4.40 -6.84
C VAL A 70 2.99 -3.39 -7.87
N ALA A 71 2.26 -2.38 -7.44
CA ALA A 71 1.78 -1.31 -8.28
C ALA A 71 2.38 0.05 -7.87
N LEU A 72 2.48 0.95 -8.84
CA LEU A 72 2.86 2.35 -8.65
C LEU A 72 1.69 3.25 -9.05
N SER A 73 1.27 4.10 -8.14
CA SER A 73 0.26 5.13 -8.41
C SER A 73 0.93 6.45 -8.77
N GLY A 74 0.81 6.85 -10.04
CA GLY A 74 1.48 8.06 -10.53
C GLY A 74 0.95 9.35 -9.89
N CYS A 75 -0.38 9.48 -9.71
CA CYS A 75 -0.97 10.71 -9.19
C CYS A 75 -0.61 11.01 -7.72
N ARG A 76 -0.27 9.99 -6.94
CA ARG A 76 0.08 10.14 -5.51
C ARG A 76 1.52 9.79 -5.22
N ASN A 77 2.28 9.38 -6.21
CA ASN A 77 3.64 8.90 -6.02
C ASN A 77 3.74 7.86 -4.90
N ARG A 78 2.88 6.81 -4.97
CA ARG A 78 2.74 5.75 -3.97
C ARG A 78 3.09 4.40 -4.57
N VAL A 79 3.83 3.59 -3.83
CA VAL A 79 4.00 2.16 -4.09
C VAL A 79 2.98 1.39 -3.28
N ARG A 80 2.32 0.44 -3.92
CA ARG A 80 1.33 -0.46 -3.34
C ARG A 80 1.81 -1.89 -3.48
N VAL A 81 2.07 -2.52 -2.36
CA VAL A 81 2.49 -3.92 -2.30
C VAL A 81 1.29 -4.77 -1.91
N LEU A 82 0.93 -5.74 -2.74
CA LEU A 82 -0.13 -6.68 -2.41
C LEU A 82 0.41 -7.68 -1.37
N VAL A 83 -0.37 -7.91 -0.33
CA VAL A 83 -0.08 -8.81 0.78
C VAL A 83 -1.25 -9.75 1.01
N ALA A 84 -1.07 -10.81 1.76
CA ALA A 84 -2.14 -11.77 2.06
C ALA A 84 -3.32 -11.07 2.77
N ALA A 85 -4.54 -11.52 2.49
CA ALA A 85 -5.73 -11.01 3.18
C ALA A 85 -5.58 -11.20 4.69
N GLY A 86 -6.07 -10.24 5.48
CA GLY A 86 -5.90 -10.16 6.93
C GLY A 86 -4.60 -9.45 7.38
N SER A 87 -3.69 -9.13 6.44
CA SER A 87 -2.43 -8.45 6.78
C SER A 87 -2.64 -7.00 7.23
N ALA A 88 -3.71 -6.36 6.79
CA ALA A 88 -4.03 -4.98 7.16
C ALA A 88 -4.38 -4.87 8.64
N GLU A 89 -5.11 -5.83 9.16
CA GLU A 89 -5.50 -5.92 10.58
C GLU A 89 -4.30 -6.20 11.47
N GLU A 90 -3.31 -6.93 10.97
CA GLU A 90 -2.08 -7.26 11.69
C GLU A 90 -1.08 -6.10 11.74
N LEU A 91 -1.17 -5.14 10.81
CA LEU A 91 -0.19 -4.07 10.68
C LEU A 91 0.01 -3.25 11.95
N PRO A 92 -1.02 -2.81 12.69
CA PRO A 92 -0.83 -2.04 13.93
C PRO A 92 -0.05 -2.83 14.98
N GLY A 93 -0.39 -4.10 15.19
CA GLY A 93 0.30 -4.98 16.14
C GLY A 93 1.75 -5.26 15.74
N LEU A 94 2.01 -5.40 14.43
CA LEU A 94 3.38 -5.56 13.91
C LEU A 94 4.22 -4.30 14.11
N LEU A 95 3.65 -3.12 13.88
CA LEU A 95 4.36 -1.86 14.11
C LEU A 95 4.66 -1.65 15.58
N ASP A 96 3.73 -2.02 16.47
CA ASP A 96 3.95 -2.00 17.92
C ASP A 96 5.09 -2.95 18.32
N TRP A 97 5.04 -4.18 17.89
CA TRP A 97 6.08 -5.18 18.16
C TRP A 97 7.45 -4.80 17.60
N LEU A 98 7.50 -4.10 16.48
CA LEU A 98 8.73 -3.60 15.86
C LEU A 98 9.20 -2.25 16.44
N GLU A 99 8.57 -1.77 17.52
CA GLU A 99 8.90 -0.51 18.21
C GLU A 99 8.70 0.75 17.35
N TRP A 100 7.77 0.70 16.39
CA TRP A 100 7.40 1.83 15.55
C TRP A 100 6.15 2.58 16.04
N SER A 101 5.59 2.20 17.20
CA SER A 101 4.41 2.87 17.78
C SER A 101 4.67 4.36 17.98
N GLY A 102 3.68 5.16 17.60
CA GLY A 102 3.76 6.62 17.72
C GLY A 102 4.64 7.31 16.69
N VAL A 103 5.32 6.59 15.80
CA VAL A 103 6.06 7.17 14.68
C VAL A 103 5.12 7.26 13.46
N ASP A 104 4.86 8.49 13.01
CA ASP A 104 4.10 8.70 11.78
C ASP A 104 4.98 8.30 10.56
N LEU A 105 4.75 7.12 10.01
CA LEU A 105 5.56 6.53 8.95
C LEU A 105 5.07 6.85 7.53
N ASP A 106 3.88 7.46 7.39
CA ASP A 106 3.18 7.57 6.10
C ASP A 106 3.02 6.19 5.41
N LEU A 107 2.90 5.14 6.22
CA LEU A 107 2.63 3.77 5.85
C LEU A 107 1.18 3.44 6.22
N ALA A 108 0.40 2.99 5.26
CA ALA A 108 -0.99 2.60 5.47
C ALA A 108 -1.25 1.18 4.95
N ALA A 109 -2.30 0.55 5.44
CA ALA A 109 -2.81 -0.69 4.88
C ALA A 109 -4.29 -0.55 4.50
N TRP A 110 -4.71 -1.27 3.48
CA TRP A 110 -6.09 -1.35 3.01
C TRP A 110 -6.52 -2.82 3.05
N GLY A 111 -7.41 -3.13 3.97
CA GLY A 111 -7.99 -4.46 4.20
C GLY A 111 -9.46 -4.49 3.82
N ALA A 112 -10.30 -5.02 4.73
CA ALA A 112 -11.73 -5.17 4.53
C ALA A 112 -12.40 -3.84 4.11
N ASP A 113 -13.38 -3.94 3.20
CA ASP A 113 -14.12 -2.81 2.64
C ASP A 113 -13.29 -1.75 1.90
N GLY A 114 -11.99 -2.00 1.76
CA GLY A 114 -11.10 -1.14 0.99
C GLY A 114 -11.12 -1.45 -0.51
N ARG A 115 -10.52 -0.55 -1.30
CA ARG A 115 -10.35 -0.74 -2.74
C ARG A 115 -9.16 0.05 -3.26
N MET A 116 -8.48 -0.50 -4.26
CA MET A 116 -7.41 0.17 -4.97
C MET A 116 -7.76 0.35 -6.45
N PRO A 117 -7.33 1.44 -7.10
CA PRO A 117 -7.43 1.54 -8.55
C PRO A 117 -6.68 0.37 -9.19
N ALA A 118 -7.34 -0.32 -10.12
CA ALA A 118 -6.72 -1.40 -10.86
C ALA A 118 -5.59 -0.83 -11.74
N PRO A 119 -4.37 -1.38 -11.65
CA PRO A 119 -3.32 -1.00 -12.58
C PRO A 119 -3.65 -1.47 -14.00
N ALA A 120 -3.18 -0.73 -15.00
CA ALA A 120 -3.35 -1.12 -16.39
C ALA A 120 -2.83 -2.55 -16.63
N PRO A 121 -3.54 -3.38 -17.41
CA PRO A 121 -3.09 -4.74 -17.72
C PRO A 121 -1.68 -4.74 -18.32
N PRO A 122 -0.86 -5.79 -18.06
CA PRO A 122 0.42 -5.95 -18.72
C PRO A 122 0.24 -5.96 -20.25
N GLY A 123 1.06 -5.21 -20.97
CA GLY A 123 0.95 -5.10 -22.44
C GLY A 123 -0.10 -4.11 -22.94
N TRP A 124 -0.74 -3.35 -22.05
CA TRP A 124 -1.65 -2.28 -22.46
C TRP A 124 -0.87 -1.16 -23.16
N ASN A 125 -1.07 -1.05 -24.48
CA ASN A 125 -0.46 -0.01 -25.33
C ASN A 125 -1.29 1.28 -25.41
N GLY A 126 -2.40 1.34 -24.66
CA GLY A 126 -3.18 2.55 -24.54
C GLY A 126 -2.37 3.64 -23.82
N SER A 127 -2.51 4.90 -24.25
CA SER A 127 -1.90 6.03 -23.56
C SER A 127 -2.38 6.04 -22.10
N ALA A 128 -1.48 5.69 -21.17
CA ALA A 128 -1.79 5.84 -19.76
C ALA A 128 -1.92 7.34 -19.49
N ALA A 129 -3.11 7.77 -19.08
CA ALA A 129 -3.32 9.16 -18.67
C ALA A 129 -2.32 9.50 -17.54
N PRO A 130 -1.82 10.73 -17.48
CA PRO A 130 -0.97 11.17 -16.38
C PRO A 130 -1.62 10.81 -15.04
N GLY A 131 -0.88 10.11 -14.17
CA GLY A 131 -1.40 9.67 -12.88
C GLY A 131 -2.01 8.27 -12.83
N THR A 132 -2.05 7.55 -13.93
CA THR A 132 -2.53 6.15 -13.98
C THR A 132 -1.70 5.25 -13.05
N THR A 133 -2.37 4.30 -12.40
CA THR A 133 -1.71 3.23 -11.65
C THR A 133 -1.15 2.20 -12.62
N VAL A 134 0.12 1.83 -12.45
CA VAL A 134 0.80 0.84 -13.31
C VAL A 134 1.40 -0.28 -12.47
N TRP A 135 1.58 -1.45 -13.05
CA TRP A 135 2.31 -2.53 -12.41
C TRP A 135 3.81 -2.29 -12.48
N LEU A 136 4.49 -2.27 -11.32
CA LEU A 136 5.94 -2.44 -11.22
C LEU A 136 6.31 -3.91 -11.33
N ARG A 137 5.47 -4.77 -10.76
CA ARG A 137 5.52 -6.22 -10.88
C ARG A 137 4.08 -6.71 -11.00
N ALA A 138 3.73 -7.17 -12.17
CA ALA A 138 2.39 -7.70 -12.44
C ALA A 138 2.21 -9.11 -11.85
N PRO A 139 0.98 -9.51 -11.52
CA PRO A 139 0.68 -10.91 -11.28
C PRO A 139 0.94 -11.73 -12.55
N VAL A 140 1.35 -12.99 -12.38
CA VAL A 140 1.60 -13.89 -13.52
C VAL A 140 0.25 -14.37 -14.06
N PRO A 141 -0.06 -14.14 -15.34
CA PRO A 141 -1.33 -14.59 -15.93
C PRO A 141 -1.51 -16.10 -15.80
N GLY A 142 -2.72 -16.53 -15.47
CA GLY A 142 -3.05 -17.96 -15.32
C GLY A 142 -2.55 -18.63 -14.04
N HIS A 143 -1.91 -17.89 -13.13
CA HIS A 143 -1.48 -18.39 -11.84
C HIS A 143 -2.27 -17.73 -10.72
N GLU A 144 -2.51 -18.47 -9.63
CA GLU A 144 -3.07 -17.92 -8.42
C GLU A 144 -2.07 -16.93 -7.79
N VAL A 145 -2.58 -15.79 -7.34
CA VAL A 145 -1.77 -14.71 -6.76
C VAL A 145 -1.52 -14.97 -5.27
N GLU A 146 -2.49 -15.52 -4.58
CA GLU A 146 -2.48 -15.69 -3.13
C GLU A 146 -1.23 -16.40 -2.59
N PRO A 147 -0.72 -17.49 -3.21
CA PRO A 147 0.49 -18.15 -2.72
C PRO A 147 1.76 -17.31 -2.83
N THR A 148 1.71 -16.22 -3.63
CA THR A 148 2.86 -15.31 -3.82
C THR A 148 2.86 -14.14 -2.87
N LEU A 149 1.76 -13.93 -2.14
CA LEU A 149 1.57 -12.77 -1.28
C LEU A 149 2.31 -12.93 0.06
N PRO A 150 3.04 -11.91 0.51
CA PRO A 150 3.59 -11.90 1.87
C PRO A 150 2.49 -12.00 2.92
N GLY A 151 2.58 -12.94 3.83
CA GLY A 151 1.64 -13.13 4.93
C GLY A 151 2.35 -13.49 6.22
N MET A 152 1.59 -13.55 7.34
CA MET A 152 2.13 -13.89 8.67
C MET A 152 2.66 -15.33 8.76
N THR A 153 2.11 -16.25 7.98
CA THR A 153 2.47 -17.67 8.01
C THR A 153 3.82 -18.00 7.34
N ALA A 154 4.44 -17.04 6.67
CA ALA A 154 5.76 -17.21 6.08
C ALA A 154 6.87 -17.08 7.15
N LEU A 155 6.93 -18.02 8.10
CA LEU A 155 8.08 -18.17 8.99
C LEU A 155 9.30 -18.58 8.16
N PRO A 156 10.48 -17.93 8.34
CA PRO A 156 11.68 -18.33 7.65
C PRO A 156 12.03 -19.79 8.02
N GLY A 157 12.09 -20.66 7.02
CA GLY A 157 12.58 -22.02 7.15
C GLY A 157 11.54 -23.12 7.35
N ARG A 158 10.24 -22.85 7.31
CA ARG A 158 9.23 -23.92 7.33
C ARG A 158 8.38 -23.87 6.06
N PRO A 159 8.55 -24.81 5.12
CA PRO A 159 7.66 -24.91 3.98
C PRO A 159 6.25 -25.28 4.46
N SER A 160 5.27 -24.43 4.20
CA SER A 160 3.87 -24.82 4.37
C SER A 160 3.55 -25.93 3.36
N PRO A 161 2.81 -26.99 3.74
CA PRO A 161 2.39 -28.04 2.81
C PRO A 161 1.54 -27.41 1.71
N GLY A 162 2.03 -27.42 0.46
CA GLY A 162 1.39 -26.81 -0.70
C GLY A 162 2.00 -25.51 -1.21
N ALA A 163 2.91 -24.86 -0.48
CA ALA A 163 3.64 -23.68 -0.92
C ALA A 163 4.87 -24.08 -1.74
N TYR A 164 4.67 -24.50 -2.96
CA TYR A 164 5.75 -24.59 -3.92
C TYR A 164 6.24 -23.16 -4.23
N GLY A 165 7.34 -22.74 -3.58
CA GLY A 165 8.09 -21.55 -3.96
C GLY A 165 7.82 -20.26 -3.19
N SER A 166 7.34 -20.27 -1.94
CA SER A 166 7.29 -19.07 -1.08
C SER A 166 8.69 -18.70 -0.53
N GLU A 167 9.65 -18.44 -1.40
CA GLU A 167 10.97 -17.89 -1.05
C GLU A 167 10.93 -16.35 -0.91
N GLY A 168 9.74 -15.76 -0.81
CA GLY A 168 9.57 -14.32 -0.59
C GLY A 168 9.74 -13.94 0.90
N PRO A 169 10.06 -12.67 1.18
CA PRO A 169 10.06 -12.19 2.56
C PRO A 169 8.64 -12.27 3.12
N GLY A 170 8.50 -12.85 4.33
CA GLY A 170 7.23 -12.83 5.05
C GLY A 170 6.79 -11.41 5.41
N LEU A 171 5.52 -11.26 5.82
CA LEU A 171 4.94 -9.96 6.16
C LEU A 171 5.76 -9.19 7.19
N VAL A 172 6.24 -9.85 8.25
CA VAL A 172 7.05 -9.22 9.31
C VAL A 172 8.29 -8.53 8.75
N ARG A 173 9.03 -9.23 7.88
CA ARG A 173 10.23 -8.66 7.25
C ARG A 173 9.90 -7.54 6.28
N LEU A 174 8.80 -7.67 5.53
CA LEU A 174 8.33 -6.61 4.63
C LEU A 174 7.98 -5.35 5.43
N VAL A 175 7.19 -5.48 6.50
CA VAL A 175 6.78 -4.35 7.35
C VAL A 175 7.98 -3.71 8.03
N ALA A 176 8.92 -4.49 8.58
CA ALA A 176 10.13 -3.96 9.21
C ALA A 176 10.96 -3.10 8.26
N VAL A 177 11.20 -3.59 7.04
CA VAL A 177 11.95 -2.84 6.02
C VAL A 177 11.16 -1.63 5.52
N ALA A 178 9.86 -1.78 5.27
CA ALA A 178 8.99 -0.70 4.83
C ALA A 178 8.95 0.44 5.85
N ALA A 179 8.77 0.14 7.14
CA ALA A 179 8.77 1.12 8.22
C ALA A 179 10.10 1.88 8.30
N ALA A 180 11.23 1.17 8.25
CA ALA A 180 12.55 1.78 8.27
C ALA A 180 12.78 2.73 7.08
N GLU A 181 12.35 2.35 5.87
CA GLU A 181 12.49 3.19 4.68
C GLU A 181 11.51 4.38 4.68
N CYS A 182 10.28 4.21 5.17
CA CYS A 182 9.34 5.30 5.36
C CYS A 182 9.90 6.34 6.35
N HIS A 183 10.44 5.90 7.48
CA HIS A 183 11.07 6.78 8.45
C HIS A 183 12.28 7.52 7.86
N ARG A 184 13.18 6.82 7.18
CA ARG A 184 14.33 7.40 6.47
C ARG A 184 13.88 8.47 5.47
N HIS A 185 12.92 8.15 4.62
CA HIS A 185 12.38 9.07 3.62
C HIS A 185 11.84 10.35 4.27
N ARG A 186 11.10 10.21 5.37
CA ARG A 186 10.55 11.33 6.13
C ARG A 186 11.65 12.24 6.70
N LEU A 187 12.69 11.66 7.30
CA LEU A 187 13.83 12.41 7.83
C LEU A 187 14.56 13.19 6.73
N LEU A 188 14.79 12.57 5.57
CA LEU A 188 15.42 13.22 4.42
C LEU A 188 14.56 14.38 3.89
N ALA A 189 13.25 14.18 3.76
CA ALA A 189 12.33 15.22 3.34
C ALA A 189 12.26 16.39 4.33
N ALA A 190 12.30 16.12 5.63
CA ALA A 190 12.35 17.15 6.66
C ALA A 190 13.66 17.96 6.61
N SER A 191 14.79 17.29 6.37
CA SER A 191 16.09 17.92 6.23
C SER A 191 16.17 18.81 4.99
N ALA A 192 15.60 18.36 3.86
CA ALA A 192 15.54 19.16 2.64
C ALA A 192 14.74 20.44 2.83
N ARG A 193 13.55 20.34 3.44
CA ARG A 193 12.70 21.51 3.74
C ARG A 193 13.40 22.52 4.66
N ARG A 194 14.16 22.06 5.65
CA ARG A 194 14.94 22.96 6.54
C ARG A 194 16.01 23.71 5.78
N ARG A 195 16.75 23.04 4.88
CA ARG A 195 17.77 23.67 4.05
C ARG A 195 17.18 24.73 3.13
N GLU A 196 16.06 24.46 2.48
CA GLU A 196 15.36 25.43 1.63
C GLU A 196 14.89 26.66 2.41
N ALA A 197 14.34 26.44 3.63
CA ALA A 197 13.93 27.55 4.50
C ALA A 197 15.12 28.45 4.89
N THR A 198 16.25 27.83 5.26
CA THR A 198 17.48 28.58 5.61
C THR A 198 18.02 29.37 4.41
N GLN A 199 18.01 28.77 3.20
CA GLN A 199 18.46 29.47 1.98
C GLN A 199 17.58 30.68 1.65
N ARG A 200 16.26 30.55 1.78
CA ARG A 200 15.34 31.69 1.54
C ARG A 200 15.60 32.85 2.51
N LEU A 201 15.85 32.56 3.78
CA LEU A 201 16.15 33.58 4.79
C LEU A 201 17.52 34.26 4.53
N ALA A 202 18.49 33.54 3.98
CA ALA A 202 19.80 34.09 3.65
C ALA A 202 19.82 34.95 2.36
N SER A 203 18.76 34.84 1.54
CA SER A 203 18.64 35.56 0.26
C SER A 203 17.71 36.78 0.36
N SER A 204 17.16 37.09 1.54
CA SER A 204 16.29 38.22 1.85
C SER A 204 17.06 39.32 2.57
#